data_d79080d6199bda3f3ac8c00ac2b4c6b5
#
_entry.id   d79080d6199bda3f3ac8c00ac2b4c6b5
#
_cell.length_a   1.000
_cell.length_b   1.000
_cell.length_c   1.000
_cell.angle_alpha   90.00
_cell.angle_beta   90.00
_cell.angle_gamma   90.00
#
_symmetry.space_group_name_H-M   'P 1'
#
loop_
_entity.id
_entity.type
_entity.pdbx_description
1 polymer ?
#
loop_
_entity_poly.entity_id
_entity_poly.type
_entity_poly.pdbx_seq_one_letter_code
_entity_poly.pdbx_strand_id
1 'polypeptide(L)'
;CMGIYLGKTANIGNTIGLFYAMQGIVSIFMPAIIGVVADKWIPAQKMLGICHLLAGTFMFSATSYALLNAGEIEFAPLFLFYSLSVAFYMPTLALSNSVAFNALTRSGHDTVKAFPPIRVFGTIGFIVTMWVVDLLDFESTPYQFAVSGLLSVILGIYSFSLPACPVRTGKEDGPLSISKVFGLDAFRLFRDKQMAIFFVFSMLLGVSLQITNGFATPYIDSFSAIDTYMDSFGVRYPVVLYSLSQISETACILLIPFFMKRYGIKNVMLIAMFAWFFRFGLLGYGSPAMPGLILFILSMIIYGVAFDFFNISGALFVDKNTTPEIRSSAQGLFMLMTNGIGAT
;
A
#
# COMPACT_ATOMS: atom_id res chain seq x y z
N CYS A 1 -11.48 6.71 -2.40
CA CYS A 1 -12.39 6.42 -3.53
C CYS A 1 -13.28 5.20 -3.23
N MET A 2 -12.72 3.97 -3.20
CA MET A 2 -13.53 2.74 -3.05
C MET A 2 -14.51 2.77 -1.87
N GLY A 3 -14.08 3.24 -0.69
CA GLY A 3 -14.97 3.33 0.49
C GLY A 3 -16.16 4.26 0.29
N ILE A 4 -16.00 5.36 -0.45
CA ILE A 4 -17.11 6.28 -0.80
C ILE A 4 -18.11 5.57 -1.69
N TYR A 5 -17.62 4.90 -2.75
CA TYR A 5 -18.48 4.13 -3.65
C TYR A 5 -19.25 3.02 -2.94
N LEU A 6 -18.57 2.19 -2.14
CA LEU A 6 -19.20 1.09 -1.40
C LEU A 6 -20.24 1.59 -0.39
N GLY A 7 -19.99 2.74 0.25
CA GLY A 7 -20.90 3.32 1.24
C GLY A 7 -22.09 4.03 0.63
N LYS A 8 -21.88 4.89 -0.37
CA LYS A 8 -22.92 5.75 -0.93
C LYS A 8 -23.68 5.14 -2.10
N THR A 9 -22.96 4.55 -3.05
CA THR A 9 -23.53 4.13 -4.33
C THR A 9 -23.93 2.65 -4.32
N ALA A 10 -23.03 1.79 -3.86
CA ALA A 10 -23.28 0.35 -3.81
C ALA A 10 -24.13 -0.07 -2.60
N ASN A 11 -24.30 0.81 -1.60
CA ASN A 11 -25.06 0.57 -0.36
C ASN A 11 -24.63 -0.70 0.41
N ILE A 12 -23.37 -1.08 0.31
CA ILE A 12 -22.72 -2.19 1.03
C ILE A 12 -21.63 -1.69 1.99
N GLY A 13 -21.82 -0.51 2.55
CA GLY A 13 -20.85 0.15 3.45
C GLY A 13 -20.42 -0.69 4.65
N ASN A 14 -21.28 -1.58 5.14
CA ASN A 14 -20.97 -2.49 6.25
C ASN A 14 -19.82 -3.47 5.93
N THR A 15 -19.50 -3.66 4.64
CA THR A 15 -18.49 -4.62 4.18
C THR A 15 -17.19 -3.96 3.76
N ILE A 16 -17.06 -2.63 3.86
CA ILE A 16 -15.85 -1.88 3.48
C ILE A 16 -14.59 -2.48 4.10
N GLY A 17 -14.66 -2.85 5.39
CA GLY A 17 -13.56 -3.47 6.10
C GLY A 17 -13.07 -4.77 5.44
N LEU A 18 -13.96 -5.60 4.89
CA LEU A 18 -13.60 -6.85 4.22
C LEU A 18 -12.81 -6.59 2.92
N PHE A 19 -13.18 -5.56 2.14
CA PHE A 19 -12.44 -5.19 0.95
C PHE A 19 -11.00 -4.77 1.28
N TYR A 20 -10.80 -4.01 2.35
CA TYR A 20 -9.47 -3.60 2.78
C TYR A 20 -8.70 -4.74 3.44
N ALA A 21 -9.36 -5.57 4.26
CA ALA A 21 -8.74 -6.75 4.87
C ALA A 21 -8.20 -7.73 3.80
N MET A 22 -8.88 -7.84 2.65
CA MET A 22 -8.43 -8.71 1.57
C MET A 22 -7.06 -8.34 1.03
N GLN A 23 -6.70 -7.05 1.02
CA GLN A 23 -5.35 -6.60 0.66
C GLN A 23 -4.29 -7.17 1.62
N GLY A 24 -4.56 -7.12 2.93
CA GLY A 24 -3.70 -7.68 3.96
C GLY A 24 -3.56 -9.20 3.82
N ILE A 25 -4.69 -9.92 3.74
CA ILE A 25 -4.73 -11.39 3.61
C ILE A 25 -3.91 -11.86 2.39
N VAL A 26 -4.17 -11.24 1.25
CA VAL A 26 -3.49 -11.59 -0.01
C VAL A 26 -1.99 -11.28 0.05
N SER A 27 -1.61 -10.18 0.70
CA SER A 27 -0.21 -9.78 0.85
C SER A 27 0.62 -10.77 1.68
N ILE A 28 -0.03 -11.62 2.49
CA ILE A 28 0.65 -12.67 3.26
C ILE A 28 1.17 -13.79 2.35
N PHE A 29 0.37 -14.20 1.36
CA PHE A 29 0.63 -15.45 0.61
C PHE A 29 1.06 -15.21 -0.83
N MET A 30 0.37 -14.33 -1.56
CA MET A 30 0.52 -14.20 -3.00
C MET A 30 1.90 -13.71 -3.47
N PRO A 31 2.55 -12.74 -2.79
CA PRO A 31 3.91 -12.32 -3.18
C PRO A 31 4.93 -13.46 -3.10
N ALA A 32 4.82 -14.33 -2.09
CA ALA A 32 5.70 -15.47 -1.93
C ALA A 32 5.46 -16.52 -3.03
N ILE A 33 4.21 -16.86 -3.32
CA ILE A 33 3.82 -17.82 -4.37
C ILE A 33 4.31 -17.34 -5.73
N ILE A 34 3.95 -16.13 -6.10
CA ILE A 34 4.29 -15.55 -7.41
C ILE A 34 5.80 -15.27 -7.53
N GLY A 35 6.47 -14.91 -6.43
CA GLY A 35 7.92 -14.76 -6.39
C GLY A 35 8.65 -16.05 -6.75
N VAL A 36 8.22 -17.18 -6.20
CA VAL A 36 8.78 -18.51 -6.55
C VAL A 36 8.57 -18.85 -8.03
N VAL A 37 7.38 -18.53 -8.57
CA VAL A 37 7.10 -18.74 -10.00
C VAL A 37 8.01 -17.86 -10.88
N ALA A 38 8.21 -16.61 -10.48
CA ALA A 38 9.07 -15.67 -11.19
C ALA A 38 10.56 -16.06 -11.12
N ASP A 39 11.01 -16.61 -10.00
CA ASP A 39 12.39 -17.01 -9.83
C ASP A 39 12.74 -18.29 -10.61
N LYS A 40 11.80 -19.23 -10.77
CA LYS A 40 12.08 -20.56 -11.33
C LYS A 40 11.61 -20.77 -12.76
N TRP A 41 10.49 -20.19 -13.16
CA TRP A 41 9.83 -20.58 -14.41
C TRP A 41 9.58 -19.43 -15.38
N ILE A 42 9.18 -18.26 -14.89
CA ILE A 42 8.77 -17.13 -15.74
C ILE A 42 9.59 -15.90 -15.37
N PRO A 43 10.34 -15.30 -16.31
CA PRO A 43 11.10 -14.06 -16.00
C PRO A 43 10.25 -12.98 -15.32
N ALA A 44 10.80 -12.32 -14.31
CA ALA A 44 10.08 -11.41 -13.43
C ALA A 44 9.29 -10.31 -14.19
N GLN A 45 9.86 -9.75 -15.28
CA GLN A 45 9.16 -8.74 -16.10
C GLN A 45 7.95 -9.31 -16.84
N LYS A 46 8.00 -10.59 -17.27
CA LYS A 46 6.85 -11.24 -17.92
C LYS A 46 5.78 -11.58 -16.88
N MET A 47 6.21 -12.05 -15.70
CA MET A 47 5.30 -12.34 -14.59
C MET A 47 4.60 -11.07 -14.11
N LEU A 48 5.32 -9.93 -14.02
CA LEU A 48 4.76 -8.61 -13.75
C LEU A 48 3.65 -8.25 -14.76
N GLY A 49 3.93 -8.46 -16.06
CA GLY A 49 2.95 -8.22 -17.13
C GLY A 49 1.71 -9.08 -17.00
N ILE A 50 1.87 -10.39 -16.79
CA ILE A 50 0.75 -11.33 -16.62
C ILE A 50 -0.10 -10.95 -15.40
N CYS A 51 0.52 -10.66 -14.26
CA CYS A 51 -0.19 -10.26 -13.05
C CYS A 51 -1.00 -8.98 -13.27
N HIS A 52 -0.43 -7.97 -13.92
CA HIS A 52 -1.15 -6.72 -14.22
C HIS A 52 -2.29 -6.93 -15.21
N LEU A 53 -2.13 -7.75 -16.23
CA LEU A 53 -3.21 -8.06 -17.18
C LEU A 53 -4.37 -8.78 -16.49
N LEU A 54 -4.09 -9.77 -15.64
CA LEU A 54 -5.13 -10.47 -14.87
C LEU A 54 -5.82 -9.54 -13.88
N ALA A 55 -5.05 -8.73 -13.12
CA ALA A 55 -5.61 -7.75 -12.21
C ALA A 55 -6.51 -6.75 -12.92
N GLY A 56 -6.07 -6.22 -14.07
CA GLY A 56 -6.86 -5.31 -14.89
C GLY A 56 -8.15 -5.93 -15.43
N THR A 57 -8.09 -7.17 -15.91
CA THR A 57 -9.25 -7.91 -16.39
C THR A 57 -10.31 -8.07 -15.30
N PHE A 58 -9.91 -8.43 -14.08
CA PHE A 58 -10.85 -8.55 -12.96
C PHE A 58 -11.41 -7.19 -12.51
N MET A 59 -10.64 -6.09 -12.61
CA MET A 59 -11.19 -4.75 -12.37
C MET A 59 -12.21 -4.33 -13.42
N PHE A 60 -12.00 -4.65 -14.69
CA PHE A 60 -13.02 -4.44 -15.72
C PHE A 60 -14.25 -5.31 -15.49
N SER A 61 -14.09 -6.55 -15.03
CA SER A 61 -15.21 -7.40 -14.64
C SER A 61 -16.01 -6.79 -13.48
N ALA A 62 -15.32 -6.24 -12.46
CA ALA A 62 -15.98 -5.51 -11.37
C ALA A 62 -16.74 -4.29 -11.87
N THR A 63 -16.13 -3.50 -12.79
CA THR A 63 -16.79 -2.36 -13.41
C THR A 63 -18.04 -2.77 -14.17
N SER A 64 -17.92 -3.78 -15.03
CA SER A 64 -19.03 -4.27 -15.86
C SER A 64 -20.18 -4.80 -15.01
N TYR A 65 -19.86 -5.58 -13.97
CA TYR A 65 -20.85 -6.07 -13.01
C TYR A 65 -21.60 -4.91 -12.35
N ALA A 66 -20.86 -3.91 -11.84
CA ALA A 66 -21.44 -2.78 -11.14
C ALA A 66 -22.30 -1.86 -12.05
N LEU A 67 -21.94 -1.73 -13.33
CA LEU A 67 -22.72 -0.97 -14.31
C LEU A 67 -24.00 -1.72 -14.73
N LEU A 68 -23.94 -3.04 -14.91
CA LEU A 68 -25.08 -3.86 -15.31
C LEU A 68 -26.11 -4.02 -14.19
N ASN A 69 -25.69 -3.95 -12.93
CA ASN A 69 -26.53 -4.11 -11.75
C ASN A 69 -26.67 -2.78 -10.96
N ALA A 70 -26.67 -1.65 -11.66
CA ALA A 70 -26.80 -0.34 -11.02
C ALA A 70 -28.11 -0.25 -10.21
N GLY A 71 -27.98 -0.07 -8.89
CA GLY A 71 -29.10 -0.01 -7.93
C GLY A 71 -29.32 -1.28 -7.10
N GLU A 72 -28.80 -2.44 -7.51
CA GLU A 72 -28.91 -3.71 -6.77
C GLU A 72 -27.56 -4.44 -6.75
N ILE A 73 -26.52 -3.78 -6.24
CA ILE A 73 -25.18 -4.36 -6.20
C ILE A 73 -25.07 -5.34 -5.03
N GLU A 74 -24.90 -6.60 -5.34
CA GLU A 74 -24.63 -7.64 -4.34
C GLU A 74 -23.14 -7.64 -3.93
N PHE A 75 -22.90 -7.87 -2.65
CA PHE A 75 -21.56 -7.96 -2.09
C PHE A 75 -20.69 -9.04 -2.75
N ALA A 76 -21.23 -10.27 -2.87
CA ALA A 76 -20.43 -11.44 -3.22
C ALA A 76 -19.75 -11.36 -4.60
N PRO A 77 -20.44 -11.00 -5.71
CA PRO A 77 -19.80 -10.91 -7.02
C PRO A 77 -18.77 -9.76 -7.09
N LEU A 78 -19.11 -8.59 -6.53
CA LEU A 78 -18.18 -7.46 -6.51
C LEU A 78 -16.94 -7.77 -5.70
N PHE A 79 -17.10 -8.36 -4.53
CA PHE A 79 -16.01 -8.77 -3.66
C PHE A 79 -15.13 -9.85 -4.31
N LEU A 80 -15.73 -10.79 -5.05
CA LEU A 80 -14.98 -11.83 -5.78
C LEU A 80 -14.05 -11.20 -6.83
N PHE A 81 -14.60 -10.36 -7.73
CA PHE A 81 -13.79 -9.71 -8.76
C PHE A 81 -12.70 -8.83 -8.18
N TYR A 82 -13.02 -8.05 -7.15
CA TYR A 82 -12.05 -7.25 -6.45
C TYR A 82 -10.94 -8.10 -5.81
N SER A 83 -11.31 -9.17 -5.11
CA SER A 83 -10.36 -10.07 -4.44
C SER A 83 -9.41 -10.76 -5.41
N LEU A 84 -9.93 -11.20 -6.56
CA LEU A 84 -9.11 -11.78 -7.63
C LEU A 84 -8.15 -10.75 -8.22
N SER A 85 -8.62 -9.52 -8.44
CA SER A 85 -7.76 -8.44 -8.90
C SER A 85 -6.63 -8.17 -7.90
N VAL A 86 -6.94 -8.03 -6.62
CA VAL A 86 -5.97 -7.79 -5.55
C VAL A 86 -4.97 -8.95 -5.42
N ALA A 87 -5.43 -10.19 -5.61
CA ALA A 87 -4.57 -11.37 -5.55
C ALA A 87 -3.43 -11.34 -6.59
N PHE A 88 -3.71 -10.82 -7.76
CA PHE A 88 -2.67 -10.64 -8.79
C PHE A 88 -1.93 -9.31 -8.69
N TYR A 89 -2.57 -8.27 -8.13
CA TYR A 89 -1.94 -6.96 -7.98
C TYR A 89 -0.87 -6.93 -6.88
N MET A 90 -1.11 -7.51 -5.69
CA MET A 90 -0.19 -7.41 -4.56
C MET A 90 1.23 -7.93 -4.87
N PRO A 91 1.42 -9.06 -5.56
CA PRO A 91 2.76 -9.51 -5.95
C PRO A 91 3.51 -8.53 -6.87
N THR A 92 2.79 -7.71 -7.64
CA THR A 92 3.42 -6.78 -8.59
C THR A 92 4.28 -5.72 -7.91
N LEU A 93 3.98 -5.39 -6.64
CA LEU A 93 4.78 -4.44 -5.85
C LEU A 93 6.22 -4.96 -5.62
N ALA A 94 6.37 -6.24 -5.31
CA ALA A 94 7.68 -6.87 -5.15
C ALA A 94 8.35 -7.12 -6.52
N LEU A 95 7.58 -7.57 -7.52
CA LEU A 95 8.10 -7.83 -8.87
C LEU A 95 8.61 -6.55 -9.54
N SER A 96 7.91 -5.43 -9.40
CA SER A 96 8.34 -4.14 -9.97
C SER A 96 9.68 -3.68 -9.39
N ASN A 97 9.86 -3.81 -8.07
CA ASN A 97 11.14 -3.53 -7.42
C ASN A 97 12.25 -4.45 -7.95
N SER A 98 11.98 -5.76 -8.07
CA SER A 98 12.93 -6.73 -8.58
C SER A 98 13.36 -6.41 -10.02
N VAL A 99 12.41 -6.08 -10.90
CA VAL A 99 12.69 -5.69 -12.28
C VAL A 99 13.50 -4.41 -12.34
N ALA A 100 13.16 -3.39 -11.53
CA ALA A 100 13.89 -2.13 -11.47
C ALA A 100 15.34 -2.35 -10.99
N PHE A 101 15.55 -3.13 -9.93
CA PHE A 101 16.90 -3.44 -9.44
C PHE A 101 17.73 -4.21 -10.47
N ASN A 102 17.14 -5.18 -11.15
CA ASN A 102 17.82 -5.90 -12.23
C ASN A 102 18.22 -4.96 -13.38
N ALA A 103 17.32 -4.06 -13.80
CA ALA A 103 17.60 -3.09 -14.85
C ALA A 103 18.74 -2.15 -14.47
N LEU A 104 18.72 -1.59 -13.24
CA LEU A 104 19.76 -0.69 -12.72
C LEU A 104 21.12 -1.39 -12.62
N THR A 105 21.15 -2.60 -12.06
CA THR A 105 22.40 -3.38 -11.94
C THR A 105 23.01 -3.69 -13.29
N ARG A 106 22.18 -4.08 -14.27
CA ARG A 106 22.65 -4.35 -15.65
C ARG A 106 23.17 -3.11 -16.35
N SER A 107 22.63 -1.95 -16.04
CA SER A 107 23.09 -0.66 -16.56
C SER A 107 24.30 -0.10 -15.82
N GLY A 108 24.86 -0.83 -14.85
CA GLY A 108 26.03 -0.42 -14.08
C GLY A 108 25.76 0.71 -13.07
N HIS A 109 24.48 0.96 -12.74
CA HIS A 109 24.12 1.99 -11.77
C HIS A 109 24.10 1.42 -10.34
N ASP A 110 24.51 2.25 -9.39
CA ASP A 110 24.33 1.96 -7.97
C ASP A 110 22.85 2.01 -7.60
N THR A 111 22.27 0.83 -7.31
CA THR A 111 20.83 0.69 -7.00
C THR A 111 20.42 1.53 -5.80
N VAL A 112 21.28 1.67 -4.79
CA VAL A 112 20.98 2.44 -3.57
C VAL A 112 20.79 3.93 -3.89
N LYS A 113 21.59 4.47 -4.83
CA LYS A 113 21.53 5.88 -5.23
C LYS A 113 20.49 6.14 -6.32
N ALA A 114 20.33 5.23 -7.28
CA ALA A 114 19.53 5.45 -8.47
C ALA A 114 18.05 5.07 -8.29
N PHE A 115 17.73 4.12 -7.41
CA PHE A 115 16.35 3.66 -7.21
C PHE A 115 15.41 4.69 -6.53
N PRO A 116 15.85 5.41 -5.45
CA PRO A 116 14.94 6.34 -4.77
C PRO A 116 14.34 7.44 -5.67
N PRO A 117 15.10 8.12 -6.54
CA PRO A 117 14.51 9.08 -7.49
C PRO A 117 13.49 8.45 -8.45
N ILE A 118 13.73 7.21 -8.89
CA ILE A 118 12.79 6.49 -9.77
C ILE A 118 11.49 6.18 -9.02
N ARG A 119 11.58 5.78 -7.76
CA ARG A 119 10.41 5.49 -6.93
C ARG A 119 9.50 6.70 -6.71
N VAL A 120 10.05 7.92 -6.68
CA VAL A 120 9.26 9.17 -6.56
C VAL A 120 8.25 9.30 -7.70
N PHE A 121 8.58 8.87 -8.92
CA PHE A 121 7.62 8.88 -10.03
C PHE A 121 6.38 7.99 -9.77
N GLY A 122 6.54 6.91 -8.99
CA GLY A 122 5.41 6.10 -8.54
C GLY A 122 4.45 6.90 -7.65
N THR A 123 4.97 7.68 -6.69
CA THR A 123 4.17 8.55 -5.83
C THR A 123 3.49 9.67 -6.64
N ILE A 124 4.21 10.28 -7.59
CA ILE A 124 3.62 11.29 -8.48
C ILE A 124 2.48 10.69 -9.30
N GLY A 125 2.68 9.52 -9.91
CA GLY A 125 1.64 8.82 -10.67
C GLY A 125 0.41 8.50 -9.81
N PHE A 126 0.63 8.08 -8.56
CA PHE A 126 -0.45 7.82 -7.60
C PHE A 126 -1.25 9.10 -7.29
N ILE A 127 -0.58 10.22 -7.00
CA ILE A 127 -1.24 11.52 -6.73
C ILE A 127 -2.04 11.99 -7.96
N VAL A 128 -1.44 11.93 -9.16
CA VAL A 128 -2.12 12.32 -10.40
C VAL A 128 -3.37 11.47 -10.62
N THR A 129 -3.27 10.15 -10.43
CA THR A 129 -4.43 9.26 -10.57
C THR A 129 -5.53 9.58 -9.55
N MET A 130 -5.15 9.87 -8.30
CA MET A 130 -6.10 10.30 -7.27
C MET A 130 -6.84 11.56 -7.69
N TRP A 131 -6.13 12.57 -8.19
CA TRP A 131 -6.74 13.83 -8.64
C TRP A 131 -7.65 13.63 -9.85
N VAL A 132 -7.24 12.80 -10.82
CA VAL A 132 -8.08 12.48 -11.98
C VAL A 132 -9.39 11.82 -11.55
N VAL A 133 -9.33 10.86 -10.62
CA VAL A 133 -10.53 10.15 -10.14
C VAL A 133 -11.46 11.11 -9.36
N ASP A 134 -10.91 11.97 -8.52
CA ASP A 134 -11.66 12.90 -7.68
C ASP A 134 -12.28 14.05 -8.51
N LEU A 135 -11.47 14.69 -9.37
CA LEU A 135 -11.93 15.82 -10.19
C LEU A 135 -12.95 15.43 -11.28
N LEU A 136 -13.00 14.15 -11.64
CA LEU A 136 -14.01 13.62 -12.57
C LEU A 136 -15.22 13.01 -11.85
N ASP A 137 -15.31 13.15 -10.51
CA ASP A 137 -16.37 12.57 -9.66
C ASP A 137 -16.47 11.03 -9.80
N PHE A 138 -15.35 10.36 -10.14
CA PHE A 138 -15.33 8.90 -10.32
C PHE A 138 -15.25 8.15 -8.99
N GLU A 139 -14.92 8.81 -7.88
CA GLU A 139 -14.78 8.18 -6.55
C GLU A 139 -16.12 7.62 -6.02
N SER A 140 -17.25 8.15 -6.50
CA SER A 140 -18.60 7.68 -6.17
C SER A 140 -19.20 6.75 -7.22
N THR A 141 -18.45 6.40 -8.27
CA THR A 141 -18.95 5.62 -9.42
C THR A 141 -18.11 4.35 -9.64
N PRO A 142 -18.63 3.36 -10.41
CA PRO A 142 -17.87 2.18 -10.81
C PRO A 142 -16.66 2.50 -11.70
N TYR A 143 -16.61 3.68 -12.31
CA TYR A 143 -15.52 4.07 -13.23
C TYR A 143 -14.15 4.13 -12.55
N GLN A 144 -14.06 4.29 -11.23
CA GLN A 144 -12.79 4.16 -10.51
C GLN A 144 -12.12 2.79 -10.71
N PHE A 145 -12.92 1.70 -10.79
CA PHE A 145 -12.41 0.37 -11.10
C PHE A 145 -11.94 0.28 -12.55
N ALA A 146 -12.66 0.94 -13.49
CA ALA A 146 -12.25 1.01 -14.89
C ALA A 146 -10.91 1.73 -15.07
N VAL A 147 -10.70 2.86 -14.37
CA VAL A 147 -9.41 3.59 -14.37
C VAL A 147 -8.28 2.69 -13.87
N SER A 148 -8.49 2.01 -12.74
CA SER A 148 -7.52 1.06 -12.19
C SER A 148 -7.23 -0.09 -13.16
N GLY A 149 -8.28 -0.64 -13.78
CA GLY A 149 -8.16 -1.69 -14.78
C GLY A 149 -7.39 -1.25 -16.02
N LEU A 150 -7.68 -0.05 -16.53
CA LEU A 150 -7.00 0.52 -17.70
C LEU A 150 -5.50 0.72 -17.44
N LEU A 151 -5.15 1.36 -16.33
CA LEU A 151 -3.75 1.58 -15.95
C LEU A 151 -3.01 0.25 -15.74
N SER A 152 -3.69 -0.74 -15.14
CA SER A 152 -3.13 -2.06 -14.94
C SER A 152 -2.85 -2.76 -16.28
N VAL A 153 -3.77 -2.71 -17.25
CA VAL A 153 -3.57 -3.30 -18.58
C VAL A 153 -2.45 -2.60 -19.34
N ILE A 154 -2.41 -1.25 -19.33
CA ILE A 154 -1.34 -0.48 -19.97
C ILE A 154 0.02 -0.89 -19.39
N LEU A 155 0.14 -0.93 -18.06
CA LEU A 155 1.37 -1.33 -17.40
C LEU A 155 1.71 -2.81 -17.67
N GLY A 156 0.69 -3.67 -17.74
CA GLY A 156 0.84 -5.07 -18.09
C GLY A 156 1.48 -5.24 -19.47
N ILE A 157 0.96 -4.57 -20.49
CA ILE A 157 1.51 -4.58 -21.86
C ILE A 157 2.92 -3.99 -21.87
N TYR A 158 3.13 -2.86 -21.22
CA TYR A 158 4.44 -2.21 -21.12
C TYR A 158 5.49 -3.12 -20.47
N SER A 159 5.09 -3.92 -19.47
CA SER A 159 6.01 -4.80 -18.74
C SER A 159 6.70 -5.83 -19.63
N PHE A 160 6.09 -6.24 -20.74
CA PHE A 160 6.73 -7.15 -21.73
C PHE A 160 7.85 -6.49 -22.52
N SER A 161 7.93 -5.16 -22.58
CA SER A 161 9.00 -4.41 -23.22
C SER A 161 10.21 -4.17 -22.30
N LEU A 162 10.09 -4.45 -21.00
CA LEU A 162 11.16 -4.25 -20.02
C LEU A 162 12.33 -5.23 -20.23
N PRO A 163 13.55 -4.85 -19.80
CA PRO A 163 14.72 -5.72 -19.92
C PRO A 163 14.50 -7.08 -19.25
N ALA A 164 14.90 -8.16 -19.94
CA ALA A 164 14.71 -9.52 -19.45
C ALA A 164 15.46 -9.74 -18.14
N CYS A 165 14.75 -10.18 -17.10
CA CYS A 165 15.34 -10.59 -15.84
C CYS A 165 15.82 -12.05 -15.95
N PRO A 166 16.99 -12.39 -15.40
CA PRO A 166 17.46 -13.78 -15.42
C PRO A 166 16.58 -14.66 -14.54
N VAL A 167 16.23 -15.83 -15.04
CA VAL A 167 15.61 -16.90 -14.24
C VAL A 167 16.74 -17.73 -13.62
N ARG A 168 16.65 -18.05 -12.34
CA ARG A 168 17.64 -18.92 -11.67
C ARG A 168 17.48 -20.35 -12.13
N THR A 169 18.33 -20.78 -13.06
CA THR A 169 18.35 -22.15 -13.59
C THR A 169 19.28 -23.10 -12.81
N GLY A 170 19.71 -22.75 -11.61
CA GLY A 170 20.67 -23.51 -10.82
C GLY A 170 20.04 -24.70 -10.08
N LYS A 171 20.70 -25.87 -10.19
CA LYS A 171 20.37 -27.12 -9.45
C LYS A 171 20.72 -27.09 -7.95
N GLU A 172 21.12 -25.95 -7.39
CA GLU A 172 21.71 -25.89 -6.04
C GLU A 172 20.71 -25.70 -4.89
N ASP A 173 19.45 -25.39 -5.20
CA ASP A 173 18.44 -25.33 -4.16
C ASP A 173 17.76 -26.69 -4.02
N GLY A 174 18.03 -27.38 -2.91
CA GLY A 174 17.30 -28.57 -2.49
C GLY A 174 15.77 -28.30 -2.45
N PRO A 175 14.94 -29.29 -2.08
CA PRO A 175 13.49 -29.17 -2.11
C PRO A 175 13.07 -27.88 -1.40
N LEU A 176 12.22 -27.07 -2.07
CA LEU A 176 11.67 -25.84 -1.51
C LEU A 176 11.01 -26.13 -0.17
N SER A 177 11.68 -25.78 0.91
CA SER A 177 11.04 -25.83 2.22
C SER A 177 10.01 -24.69 2.29
N ILE A 178 8.76 -25.03 2.54
CA ILE A 178 7.67 -24.08 2.79
C ILE A 178 8.11 -23.06 3.86
N SER A 179 8.83 -23.52 4.89
CA SER A 179 9.40 -22.67 5.93
C SER A 179 10.31 -21.56 5.38
N LYS A 180 11.17 -21.86 4.40
CA LYS A 180 12.05 -20.87 3.78
C LYS A 180 11.31 -19.91 2.85
N VAL A 181 10.33 -20.40 2.09
CA VAL A 181 9.53 -19.58 1.16
C VAL A 181 8.72 -18.53 1.91
N PHE A 182 8.10 -18.91 3.02
CA PHE A 182 7.30 -18.01 3.86
C PHE A 182 8.09 -17.33 4.98
N GLY A 183 9.40 -17.57 5.08
CA GLY A 183 10.24 -16.96 6.11
C GLY A 183 9.85 -17.34 7.55
N LEU A 184 9.28 -18.54 7.74
CA LEU A 184 8.78 -18.98 9.05
C LEU A 184 9.87 -19.06 10.11
N ASP A 185 11.13 -19.21 9.71
CA ASP A 185 12.27 -19.22 10.63
C ASP A 185 12.42 -17.89 11.40
N ALA A 186 11.93 -16.77 10.81
CA ALA A 186 11.94 -15.48 11.47
C ALA A 186 10.99 -15.40 12.68
N PHE A 187 9.98 -16.28 12.79
CA PHE A 187 9.11 -16.32 13.97
C PHE A 187 9.86 -16.67 15.27
N ARG A 188 11.05 -17.24 15.17
CA ARG A 188 11.94 -17.44 16.33
C ARG A 188 12.36 -16.12 17.00
N LEU A 189 12.31 -15.00 16.26
CA LEU A 189 12.61 -13.67 16.81
C LEU A 189 11.60 -13.23 17.87
N PHE A 190 10.39 -13.78 17.91
CA PHE A 190 9.44 -13.54 19.00
C PHE A 190 9.91 -14.06 20.36
N ARG A 191 10.93 -14.92 20.42
CA ARG A 191 11.54 -15.35 21.68
C ARG A 191 12.37 -14.25 22.32
N ASP A 192 12.91 -13.33 21.55
CA ASP A 192 13.54 -12.12 22.07
C ASP A 192 12.47 -11.09 22.43
N LYS A 193 12.48 -10.64 23.68
CA LYS A 193 11.47 -9.72 24.22
C LYS A 193 11.45 -8.39 23.46
N GLN A 194 12.61 -7.88 23.05
CA GLN A 194 12.71 -6.60 22.35
C GLN A 194 12.13 -6.70 20.95
N MET A 195 12.44 -7.79 20.23
CA MET A 195 11.90 -8.05 18.90
C MET A 195 10.41 -8.34 18.95
N ALA A 196 9.93 -9.10 19.94
CA ALA A 196 8.51 -9.37 20.11
C ALA A 196 7.69 -8.08 20.33
N ILE A 197 8.15 -7.20 21.22
CA ILE A 197 7.52 -5.89 21.45
C ILE A 197 7.51 -5.07 20.17
N PHE A 198 8.64 -5.02 19.45
CA PHE A 198 8.75 -4.30 18.19
C PHE A 198 7.73 -4.82 17.15
N PHE A 199 7.59 -6.13 16.97
CA PHE A 199 6.64 -6.70 16.02
C PHE A 199 5.18 -6.45 16.41
N VAL A 200 4.85 -6.48 17.71
CA VAL A 200 3.50 -6.12 18.17
C VAL A 200 3.19 -4.64 17.86
N PHE A 201 4.12 -3.73 18.13
CA PHE A 201 3.93 -2.32 17.76
C PHE A 201 3.87 -2.11 16.25
N SER A 202 4.65 -2.87 15.47
CA SER A 202 4.59 -2.85 14.00
C SER A 202 3.21 -3.27 13.49
N MET A 203 2.61 -4.28 14.09
CA MET A 203 1.24 -4.70 13.79
C MET A 203 0.22 -3.60 14.11
N LEU A 204 0.28 -3.00 15.31
CA LEU A 204 -0.63 -1.92 15.71
C LEU A 204 -0.51 -0.70 14.81
N LEU A 205 0.69 -0.38 14.34
CA LEU A 205 0.88 0.68 13.35
C LEU A 205 0.33 0.31 11.98
N GLY A 206 0.42 -0.96 11.59
CA GLY A 206 -0.25 -1.47 10.39
C GLY A 206 -1.77 -1.29 10.46
N VAL A 207 -2.38 -1.59 11.62
CA VAL A 207 -3.82 -1.30 11.88
C VAL A 207 -4.11 0.19 11.69
N SER A 208 -3.31 1.07 12.30
CA SER A 208 -3.48 2.53 12.17
C SER A 208 -3.36 3.00 10.73
N LEU A 209 -2.40 2.46 9.97
CA LEU A 209 -2.21 2.73 8.55
C LEU A 209 -3.44 2.31 7.74
N GLN A 210 -3.95 1.11 7.96
CA GLN A 210 -5.09 0.59 7.20
C GLN A 210 -6.39 1.32 7.50
N ILE A 211 -6.65 1.65 8.77
CA ILE A 211 -7.78 2.51 9.16
C ILE A 211 -7.71 3.84 8.41
N THR A 212 -6.56 4.48 8.39
CA THR A 212 -6.38 5.75 7.67
C THR A 212 -6.60 5.60 6.16
N ASN A 213 -5.96 4.61 5.53
CA ASN A 213 -6.06 4.40 4.09
C ASN A 213 -7.47 4.00 3.64
N GLY A 214 -8.18 3.24 4.48
CA GLY A 214 -9.53 2.77 4.17
C GLY A 214 -10.63 3.77 4.48
N PHE A 215 -10.52 4.46 5.60
CA PHE A 215 -11.63 5.21 6.16
C PHE A 215 -11.46 6.73 6.21
N ALA A 216 -10.27 7.29 5.95
CA ALA A 216 -10.08 8.74 6.03
C ALA A 216 -10.92 9.51 5.00
N THR A 217 -10.97 9.06 3.74
CA THR A 217 -11.80 9.70 2.71
C THR A 217 -13.29 9.51 2.95
N PRO A 218 -13.81 8.29 3.27
CA PRO A 218 -15.20 8.13 3.69
C PRO A 218 -15.58 8.96 4.92
N TYR A 219 -14.67 9.11 5.88
CA TYR A 219 -14.89 9.94 7.06
C TYR A 219 -15.06 11.42 6.69
N ILE A 220 -14.18 11.97 5.86
CA ILE A 220 -14.30 13.36 5.38
C ILE A 220 -15.59 13.53 4.57
N ASP A 221 -15.91 12.59 3.72
CA ASP A 221 -17.12 12.60 2.90
C ASP A 221 -18.40 12.49 3.73
N SER A 222 -18.38 11.83 4.89
CA SER A 222 -19.55 11.71 5.79
C SER A 222 -20.09 13.05 6.29
N PHE A 223 -19.27 14.10 6.29
CA PHE A 223 -19.69 15.44 6.61
C PHE A 223 -20.65 16.05 5.54
N SER A 224 -20.79 15.43 4.37
CA SER A 224 -21.77 15.81 3.35
C SER A 224 -23.22 15.69 3.86
N ALA A 225 -23.47 14.91 4.91
CA ALA A 225 -24.78 14.78 5.56
C ALA A 225 -25.14 16.00 6.44
N ILE A 226 -24.21 16.94 6.64
CA ILE A 226 -24.40 18.13 7.48
C ILE A 226 -24.47 19.35 6.56
N ASP A 227 -25.62 20.03 6.52
CA ASP A 227 -25.89 21.16 5.62
C ASP A 227 -24.78 22.23 5.63
N THR A 228 -24.22 22.54 6.81
CA THR A 228 -23.16 23.53 6.98
C THR A 228 -21.86 23.17 6.23
N TYR A 229 -21.63 21.89 5.96
CA TYR A 229 -20.37 21.39 5.38
C TYR A 229 -20.52 20.86 3.95
N MET A 230 -21.74 20.70 3.43
CA MET A 230 -22.04 20.06 2.16
C MET A 230 -21.26 20.68 0.98
N ASP A 231 -21.14 22.02 0.95
CA ASP A 231 -20.41 22.75 -0.10
C ASP A 231 -18.95 23.06 0.25
N SER A 232 -18.44 22.51 1.37
CA SER A 232 -17.04 22.77 1.76
C SER A 232 -16.06 22.07 0.82
N PHE A 233 -14.86 22.68 0.65
CA PHE A 233 -13.80 22.10 -0.18
C PHE A 233 -13.44 20.66 0.23
N GLY A 234 -13.38 20.39 1.54
CA GLY A 234 -13.01 19.06 2.04
C GLY A 234 -14.03 17.98 1.68
N VAL A 235 -15.33 18.32 1.68
CA VAL A 235 -16.41 17.39 1.29
C VAL A 235 -16.48 17.24 -0.22
N ARG A 236 -16.30 18.33 -0.97
CA ARG A 236 -16.38 18.31 -2.44
C ARG A 236 -15.21 17.55 -3.08
N TYR A 237 -14.01 17.63 -2.48
CA TYR A 237 -12.80 16.99 -3.00
C TYR A 237 -12.04 16.25 -1.89
N PRO A 238 -12.60 15.19 -1.32
CA PRO A 238 -12.02 14.50 -0.18
C PRO A 238 -10.72 13.79 -0.54
N VAL A 239 -10.59 13.31 -1.78
CA VAL A 239 -9.42 12.60 -2.27
C VAL A 239 -8.28 13.56 -2.59
N VAL A 240 -8.58 14.76 -3.13
CA VAL A 240 -7.59 15.83 -3.31
C VAL A 240 -7.03 16.26 -1.95
N LEU A 241 -7.89 16.48 -0.95
CA LEU A 241 -7.45 16.80 0.41
C LEU A 241 -6.56 15.69 0.98
N TYR A 242 -6.97 14.44 0.81
CA TYR A 242 -6.19 13.29 1.28
C TYR A 242 -4.83 13.16 0.57
N SER A 243 -4.69 13.60 -0.68
CA SER A 243 -3.44 13.55 -1.44
C SER A 243 -2.30 14.35 -0.80
N LEU A 244 -2.60 15.33 0.08
CA LEU A 244 -1.62 16.03 0.88
C LEU A 244 -0.80 15.07 1.76
N SER A 245 -1.38 13.94 2.18
CA SER A 245 -0.68 12.90 2.91
C SER A 245 0.46 12.29 2.07
N GLN A 246 0.24 12.08 0.78
CA GLN A 246 1.21 11.52 -0.13
C GLN A 246 2.34 12.51 -0.46
N ILE A 247 2.00 13.79 -0.58
CA ILE A 247 2.98 14.86 -0.75
C ILE A 247 3.87 14.95 0.50
N SER A 248 3.26 14.89 1.69
CA SER A 248 4.00 14.87 2.95
C SER A 248 4.90 13.65 3.08
N GLU A 249 4.43 12.45 2.69
CA GLU A 249 5.22 11.22 2.65
C GLU A 249 6.50 11.43 1.85
N THR A 250 6.37 11.94 0.61
CA THR A 250 7.53 12.21 -0.25
C THR A 250 8.53 13.17 0.39
N ALA A 251 8.06 14.23 1.02
CA ALA A 251 8.92 15.20 1.71
C ALA A 251 9.58 14.59 2.96
N CYS A 252 8.85 13.80 3.73
CA CYS A 252 9.34 13.16 4.94
C CYS A 252 10.44 12.13 4.68
N ILE A 253 10.36 11.36 3.59
CA ILE A 253 11.42 10.43 3.18
C ILE A 253 12.77 11.15 3.08
N LEU A 254 12.80 12.35 2.52
CA LEU A 254 14.02 13.15 2.37
C LEU A 254 14.58 13.63 3.72
N LEU A 255 13.74 13.79 4.73
CA LEU A 255 14.13 14.24 6.07
C LEU A 255 14.65 13.12 6.97
N ILE A 256 14.34 11.87 6.67
CA ILE A 256 14.71 10.71 7.50
C ILE A 256 16.20 10.63 7.79
N PRO A 257 17.14 10.79 6.83
CA PRO A 257 18.56 10.71 7.12
C PRO A 257 19.01 11.74 8.17
N PHE A 258 18.44 12.93 8.13
CA PHE A 258 18.74 13.99 9.12
C PHE A 258 18.28 13.58 10.52
N PHE A 259 17.02 13.13 10.65
CA PHE A 259 16.46 12.73 11.94
C PHE A 259 17.14 11.47 12.49
N MET A 260 17.47 10.52 11.65
CA MET A 260 18.18 9.29 12.04
C MET A 260 19.58 9.59 12.57
N LYS A 261 20.31 10.49 11.91
CA LYS A 261 21.65 10.91 12.37
C LYS A 261 21.60 11.64 13.69
N ARG A 262 20.58 12.49 13.92
CA ARG A 262 20.49 13.36 15.11
C ARG A 262 19.89 12.64 16.31
N TYR A 263 18.84 11.85 16.12
CA TYR A 263 18.05 11.29 17.23
C TYR A 263 18.18 9.77 17.37
N GLY A 264 18.70 9.09 16.35
CA GLY A 264 18.83 7.63 16.32
C GLY A 264 17.51 6.91 16.08
N ILE A 265 17.60 5.61 15.79
CA ILE A 265 16.45 4.75 15.37
C ILE A 265 15.31 4.79 16.38
N LYS A 266 15.61 4.57 17.69
CA LYS A 266 14.58 4.48 18.74
C LYS A 266 13.74 5.75 18.83
N ASN A 267 14.38 6.92 18.86
CA ASN A 267 13.64 8.18 19.01
C ASN A 267 12.85 8.53 17.74
N VAL A 268 13.37 8.21 16.56
CA VAL A 268 12.64 8.39 15.30
C VAL A 268 11.38 7.52 15.27
N MET A 269 11.46 6.27 15.73
CA MET A 269 10.28 5.40 15.87
C MET A 269 9.25 5.96 16.87
N LEU A 270 9.72 6.50 18.02
CA LEU A 270 8.84 7.12 19.00
C LEU A 270 8.15 8.37 18.43
N ILE A 271 8.90 9.23 17.70
CA ILE A 271 8.31 10.40 17.01
C ILE A 271 7.19 9.93 16.06
N ALA A 272 7.41 8.88 15.29
CA ALA A 272 6.39 8.33 14.41
C ALA A 272 5.13 7.84 15.16
N MET A 273 5.31 7.18 16.30
CA MET A 273 4.19 6.72 17.13
C MET A 273 3.38 7.91 17.68
N PHE A 274 4.05 8.96 18.16
CA PHE A 274 3.38 10.19 18.58
C PHE A 274 2.70 10.90 17.41
N ALA A 275 3.29 10.88 16.22
CA ALA A 275 2.69 11.45 15.02
C ALA A 275 1.35 10.74 14.68
N TRP A 276 1.23 9.42 14.85
CA TRP A 276 -0.04 8.70 14.70
C TRP A 276 -1.10 9.17 15.68
N PHE A 277 -0.72 9.36 16.96
CA PHE A 277 -1.62 9.90 17.97
C PHE A 277 -2.17 11.28 17.58
N PHE A 278 -1.27 12.20 17.19
CA PHE A 278 -1.69 13.54 16.75
C PHE A 278 -2.50 13.50 15.47
N ARG A 279 -2.18 12.62 14.51
CA ARG A 279 -2.94 12.47 13.27
C ARG A 279 -4.41 12.18 13.54
N PHE A 280 -4.69 11.15 14.34
CA PHE A 280 -6.07 10.79 14.66
C PHE A 280 -6.77 11.86 15.52
N GLY A 281 -6.07 12.48 16.46
CA GLY A 281 -6.59 13.60 17.23
C GLY A 281 -7.01 14.78 16.35
N LEU A 282 -6.14 15.19 15.42
CA LEU A 282 -6.41 16.27 14.47
C LEU A 282 -7.57 15.94 13.52
N LEU A 283 -7.69 14.69 13.07
CA LEU A 283 -8.85 14.25 12.30
C LEU A 283 -10.13 14.28 13.13
N GLY A 284 -10.09 13.81 14.37
CA GLY A 284 -11.27 13.74 15.23
C GLY A 284 -11.82 15.09 15.66
N TYR A 285 -10.94 16.10 15.84
CA TYR A 285 -11.35 17.48 16.20
C TYR A 285 -11.48 18.42 15.00
N GLY A 286 -11.05 17.99 13.81
CA GLY A 286 -11.14 18.75 12.57
C GLY A 286 -12.53 18.76 11.97
N SER A 287 -12.74 19.63 10.99
CA SER A 287 -13.94 19.67 10.16
C SER A 287 -13.57 20.07 8.72
N PRO A 288 -14.41 19.79 7.72
CA PRO A 288 -14.08 20.07 6.33
C PRO A 288 -14.16 21.56 5.95
N ALA A 289 -14.62 22.43 6.86
CA ALA A 289 -14.68 23.89 6.70
C ALA A 289 -13.80 24.62 7.72
N MET A 290 -13.45 25.88 7.44
CA MET A 290 -12.67 26.71 8.34
C MET A 290 -13.43 26.99 9.66
N PRO A 291 -12.75 27.00 10.82
CA PRO A 291 -11.28 26.84 11.01
C PRO A 291 -10.81 25.38 11.12
N GLY A 292 -11.73 24.41 11.20
CA GLY A 292 -11.43 23.00 11.41
C GLY A 292 -10.66 22.35 10.24
N LEU A 293 -10.74 22.91 9.02
CA LEU A 293 -9.99 22.45 7.84
C LEU A 293 -8.47 22.50 8.07
N ILE A 294 -7.97 23.45 8.87
CA ILE A 294 -6.56 23.53 9.22
C ILE A 294 -6.12 22.25 9.96
N LEU A 295 -6.96 21.71 10.85
CA LEU A 295 -6.67 20.49 11.57
C LEU A 295 -6.61 19.28 10.63
N PHE A 296 -7.51 19.19 9.64
CA PHE A 296 -7.45 18.18 8.60
C PHE A 296 -6.15 18.27 7.80
N ILE A 297 -5.79 19.48 7.33
CA ILE A 297 -4.53 19.68 6.59
C ILE A 297 -3.32 19.30 7.43
N LEU A 298 -3.26 19.72 8.69
CA LEU A 298 -2.16 19.33 9.60
C LEU A 298 -2.11 17.82 9.81
N SER A 299 -3.26 17.16 9.95
CA SER A 299 -3.33 15.70 10.02
C SER A 299 -2.75 15.05 8.77
N MET A 300 -3.05 15.57 7.57
CA MET A 300 -2.48 15.04 6.32
C MET A 300 -0.97 15.26 6.25
N ILE A 301 -0.46 16.40 6.70
CA ILE A 301 0.98 16.68 6.73
C ILE A 301 1.72 15.77 7.73
N ILE A 302 1.14 15.52 8.90
CA ILE A 302 1.75 14.65 9.91
C ILE A 302 1.85 13.18 9.44
N TYR A 303 1.05 12.77 8.48
CA TYR A 303 1.05 11.40 7.96
C TYR A 303 2.43 10.92 7.49
N GLY A 304 3.17 11.74 6.76
CA GLY A 304 4.49 11.35 6.28
C GLY A 304 5.45 11.05 7.44
N VAL A 305 5.43 11.85 8.51
CA VAL A 305 6.19 11.57 9.72
C VAL A 305 5.71 10.28 10.40
N ALA A 306 4.40 10.10 10.50
CA ALA A 306 3.81 8.93 11.17
C ALA A 306 4.15 7.62 10.46
N PHE A 307 4.08 7.59 9.14
CA PHE A 307 4.29 6.39 8.34
C PHE A 307 5.76 6.11 8.04
N ASP A 308 6.44 7.05 7.37
CA ASP A 308 7.79 6.79 6.85
C ASP A 308 8.85 6.69 7.94
N PHE A 309 8.76 7.53 8.97
CA PHE A 309 9.72 7.47 10.07
C PHE A 309 9.68 6.12 10.76
N PHE A 310 8.50 5.53 10.93
CA PHE A 310 8.42 4.18 11.49
C PHE A 310 8.84 3.10 10.50
N ASN A 311 8.36 3.17 9.27
CA ASN A 311 8.61 2.12 8.27
C ASN A 311 10.11 1.97 7.97
N ILE A 312 10.81 3.07 7.74
CA ILE A 312 12.25 3.06 7.44
C ILE A 312 13.08 2.78 8.68
N SER A 313 12.78 3.42 9.82
CA SER A 313 13.53 3.15 11.05
C SER A 313 13.27 1.72 11.58
N GLY A 314 12.08 1.18 11.39
CA GLY A 314 11.73 -0.20 11.71
C GLY A 314 12.51 -1.20 10.88
N ALA A 315 12.59 -0.99 9.57
CA ALA A 315 13.41 -1.82 8.68
C ALA A 315 14.89 -1.81 9.09
N LEU A 316 15.44 -0.64 9.43
CA LEU A 316 16.81 -0.50 9.93
C LEU A 316 17.00 -1.12 11.32
N PHE A 317 15.97 -1.08 12.18
CA PHE A 317 16.01 -1.75 13.48
C PHE A 317 16.10 -3.25 13.32
N VAL A 318 15.29 -3.84 12.45
CA VAL A 318 15.34 -5.26 12.11
C VAL A 318 16.71 -5.63 11.54
N ASP A 319 17.24 -4.84 10.60
CA ASP A 319 18.54 -5.08 9.97
C ASP A 319 19.69 -5.13 11.01
N LYS A 320 19.66 -4.23 11.99
CA LYS A 320 20.68 -4.17 13.05
C LYS A 320 20.59 -5.26 14.10
N ASN A 321 19.40 -5.80 14.34
CA ASN A 321 19.15 -6.79 15.39
C ASN A 321 19.02 -8.22 14.87
N THR A 322 19.36 -8.45 13.60
CA THR A 322 19.30 -9.77 12.97
C THR A 322 20.63 -10.15 12.32
N THR A 323 20.92 -11.45 12.32
CA THR A 323 22.11 -11.97 11.62
C THR A 323 21.86 -12.00 10.11
N PRO A 324 22.94 -11.97 9.27
CA PRO A 324 22.81 -11.99 7.81
C PRO A 324 21.95 -13.14 7.28
N GLU A 325 21.99 -14.31 7.94
CA GLU A 325 21.30 -15.54 7.52
C GLU A 325 19.78 -15.43 7.59
N ILE A 326 19.25 -14.68 8.58
CA ILE A 326 17.80 -14.54 8.80
C ILE A 326 17.27 -13.14 8.48
N ARG A 327 18.15 -12.23 8.05
CA ARG A 327 17.82 -10.80 7.79
C ARG A 327 16.65 -10.64 6.82
N SER A 328 16.70 -11.34 5.68
CA SER A 328 15.64 -11.27 4.67
C SER A 328 14.30 -11.78 5.22
N SER A 329 14.32 -12.92 5.94
CA SER A 329 13.12 -13.47 6.58
C SER A 329 12.57 -12.56 7.68
N ALA A 330 13.44 -11.88 8.43
CA ALA A 330 13.04 -10.93 9.46
C ALA A 330 12.41 -9.65 8.87
N GLN A 331 12.92 -9.16 7.75
CA GLN A 331 12.29 -8.07 6.99
C GLN A 331 10.92 -8.52 6.44
N GLY A 332 10.83 -9.73 5.92
CA GLY A 332 9.57 -10.33 5.50
C GLY A 332 8.56 -10.42 6.66
N LEU A 333 9.00 -10.82 7.86
CA LEU A 333 8.15 -10.84 9.06
C LEU A 333 7.70 -9.43 9.47
N PHE A 334 8.57 -8.43 9.37
CA PHE A 334 8.19 -7.04 9.63
C PHE A 334 7.10 -6.57 8.67
N MET A 335 7.23 -6.85 7.36
CA MET A 335 6.20 -6.56 6.37
C MET A 335 4.92 -7.35 6.60
N LEU A 336 5.03 -8.61 7.03
CA LEU A 336 3.87 -9.42 7.40
C LEU A 336 3.11 -8.81 8.57
N MET A 337 3.81 -8.33 9.60
CA MET A 337 3.18 -7.70 10.77
C MET A 337 2.54 -6.36 10.45
N THR A 338 3.16 -5.54 9.59
CA THR A 338 2.62 -4.22 9.22
C THR A 338 1.55 -4.32 8.14
N ASN A 339 1.87 -4.88 6.98
CA ASN A 339 1.01 -4.85 5.79
C ASN A 339 0.17 -6.11 5.60
N GLY A 340 0.50 -7.19 6.30
CA GLY A 340 -0.29 -8.42 6.34
C GLY A 340 -1.30 -8.38 7.48
N ILE A 341 -0.88 -8.84 8.66
CA ILE A 341 -1.75 -8.98 9.85
C ILE A 341 -2.29 -7.62 10.32
N GLY A 342 -1.43 -6.58 10.33
CA GLY A 342 -1.86 -5.24 10.72
C GLY A 342 -2.90 -4.63 9.78
N ALA A 343 -2.88 -4.98 8.50
CA ALA A 343 -3.83 -4.48 7.51
C ALA A 343 -5.13 -5.31 7.40
N THR A 344 -5.19 -6.49 8.01
CA THR A 344 -6.37 -7.38 8.03
C THR A 344 -7.28 -7.05 9.21
#